data_8335e53a9f3096908ff36080617c9c3b
#
_entry.id   8335e53a9f3096908ff36080617c9c3b
#
_cell.length_a   1.000
_cell.length_b   1.000
_cell.length_c   1.000
_cell.angle_alpha   90.00
_cell.angle_beta   90.00
_cell.angle_gamma   90.00
#
_symmetry.space_group_name_H-M   'P 1'
#
loop_
_entity.id
_entity.type
_entity.pdbx_description
1 polymer ?
#
loop_
_entity_poly.entity_id
_entity_poly.type
_entity_poly.pdbx_seq_one_letter_code
_entity_poly.pdbx_strand_id
1 'polypeptide(L)'
;MKKKICSIINFIRLEDHRMPEIDHLEPVMEQMKLIGKYRFPATWLMQTDAMLEGPYPELFQRELPEGNELGIWLEITRLHCEAAGVEFRGRDGVNWDHHSQASLTIGYRRSERIALVEASMKIFHEKFGYYPRSVAAWYLDAFTLGYLEEKYHITATANCRDQWGTDGYSIWGGFWAGAYYPSRGNANLPGEDESGQIRVPLFRMLGSCPVNQYDSSLGENGQGVCTLEPTACKDPRWMKILFRNMFGNLATDYSYVQLGQENSFGWPRMKDGYVMQMEELAKACAAGEAEVMTMGDSGEWFLSNYRVTPPLATVALEDPEPAGRQAFWYNSRYYRASLTRRGKHLALRDLHCFDNRYRETYLESRCHTHAMIADALPVVEGFLWQKNGVPAEMKIEVQDSGSWKEPEFDTLSVDTATDNRLEIMASGKNGTVFWCFTESSVMIRLDAGAPWRILLPVNPEVFRRAEPEKLVFEHNGCVYETGLSGISGTDETETAVLLEAASGKAVHFYP
;
A
#
# COMPACT_ATOMS: atom_id res chain seq x y z
N MET A 1 11.15 7.09 -20.89
CA MET A 1 10.55 8.18 -20.08
C MET A 1 9.87 7.51 -18.90
N LYS A 2 10.12 7.97 -17.67
CA LYS A 2 9.52 7.39 -16.46
C LYS A 2 8.01 7.59 -16.46
N LYS A 3 7.23 6.55 -16.12
CA LYS A 3 5.78 6.53 -16.22
C LYS A 3 5.13 7.08 -14.95
N LYS A 4 4.14 7.96 -15.08
CA LYS A 4 3.42 8.62 -13.97
C LYS A 4 1.94 8.29 -14.07
N ILE A 5 1.53 7.18 -13.47
CA ILE A 5 0.20 6.61 -13.64
C ILE A 5 -0.75 7.12 -12.54
N CYS A 6 -1.90 7.62 -12.96
CA CYS A 6 -3.03 7.90 -12.09
C CYS A 6 -4.24 7.08 -12.57
N SER A 7 -4.82 6.25 -11.70
CA SER A 7 -6.07 5.55 -12.00
C SER A 7 -7.22 6.14 -11.20
N ILE A 8 -8.36 6.36 -11.87
CA ILE A 8 -9.61 6.73 -11.22
C ILE A 8 -10.42 5.46 -11.05
N ILE A 9 -10.63 5.03 -9.81
CA ILE A 9 -11.39 3.81 -9.49
C ILE A 9 -12.59 4.18 -8.62
N ASN A 10 -13.78 3.94 -9.12
CA ASN A 10 -15.02 4.17 -8.40
C ASN A 10 -15.66 2.82 -8.04
N PHE A 11 -15.93 2.63 -6.75
CA PHE A 11 -16.57 1.41 -6.26
C PHE A 11 -18.08 1.62 -6.16
N ILE A 12 -18.86 0.61 -6.52
CA ILE A 12 -20.30 0.70 -6.56
C ILE A 12 -20.91 -0.39 -5.69
N ARG A 13 -21.53 0.05 -4.61
CA ARG A 13 -22.39 -0.75 -3.76
C ARG A 13 -23.86 -0.55 -4.11
N LEU A 14 -24.66 -1.58 -3.93
CA LEU A 14 -26.12 -1.48 -4.04
C LEU A 14 -26.67 -0.63 -2.90
N GLU A 15 -26.18 -0.89 -1.69
CA GLU A 15 -26.60 -0.21 -0.46
C GLU A 15 -25.49 -0.22 0.61
N ASP A 16 -25.64 0.65 1.59
CA ASP A 16 -24.88 0.60 2.85
C ASP A 16 -25.86 0.77 4.02
N HIS A 17 -26.06 -0.31 4.80
CA HIS A 17 -26.99 -0.32 5.93
C HIS A 17 -26.66 0.71 7.02
N ARG A 18 -25.44 1.27 7.04
CA ARG A 18 -25.01 2.33 7.97
C ARG A 18 -25.54 3.70 7.55
N MET A 19 -25.93 3.84 6.29
CA MET A 19 -26.38 5.10 5.68
C MET A 19 -27.57 4.84 4.74
N PRO A 20 -28.70 4.32 5.25
CA PRO A 20 -29.84 3.89 4.42
C PRO A 20 -30.58 5.03 3.73
N GLU A 21 -30.32 6.28 4.12
CA GLU A 21 -30.94 7.48 3.54
C GLU A 21 -30.23 7.98 2.27
N ILE A 22 -29.06 7.41 1.93
CA ILE A 22 -28.27 7.89 0.79
C ILE A 22 -28.84 7.34 -0.52
N ASP A 23 -29.01 8.22 -1.51
CA ASP A 23 -29.18 7.82 -2.90
C ASP A 23 -27.84 7.36 -3.47
N HIS A 24 -27.66 6.05 -3.63
CA HIS A 24 -26.42 5.45 -4.13
C HIS A 24 -26.23 5.63 -5.65
N LEU A 25 -27.28 6.02 -6.40
CA LEU A 25 -27.19 6.26 -7.83
C LEU A 25 -26.68 7.66 -8.16
N GLU A 26 -27.07 8.68 -7.39
CA GLU A 26 -26.64 10.07 -7.60
C GLU A 26 -25.12 10.24 -7.71
N PRO A 27 -24.30 9.68 -6.79
CA PRO A 27 -22.85 9.79 -6.88
C PRO A 27 -22.29 9.23 -8.19
N VAL A 28 -22.77 8.07 -8.63
CA VAL A 28 -22.32 7.42 -9.87
C VAL A 28 -22.60 8.31 -11.09
N MET A 29 -23.81 8.87 -11.18
CA MET A 29 -24.17 9.76 -12.27
C MET A 29 -23.34 11.05 -12.29
N GLU A 30 -23.09 11.64 -11.13
CA GLU A 30 -22.30 12.87 -11.03
C GLU A 30 -20.81 12.62 -11.31
N GLN A 31 -20.26 11.49 -10.84
CA GLN A 31 -18.90 11.03 -11.17
C GLN A 31 -18.77 10.83 -12.68
N MET A 32 -19.72 10.14 -13.34
CA MET A 32 -19.72 9.93 -14.79
C MET A 32 -19.72 11.25 -15.56
N LYS A 33 -20.54 12.25 -15.15
CA LYS A 33 -20.55 13.59 -15.76
C LYS A 33 -19.20 14.28 -15.66
N LEU A 34 -18.54 14.23 -14.52
CA LEU A 34 -17.21 14.84 -14.32
C LEU A 34 -16.13 14.13 -15.13
N ILE A 35 -16.12 12.81 -15.12
CA ILE A 35 -15.19 11.98 -15.90
C ILE A 35 -15.36 12.25 -17.39
N GLY A 36 -16.60 12.30 -17.88
CA GLY A 36 -16.92 12.65 -19.26
C GLY A 36 -16.50 14.08 -19.63
N LYS A 37 -16.69 15.05 -18.72
CA LYS A 37 -16.25 16.45 -18.91
C LYS A 37 -14.76 16.55 -19.19
N TYR A 38 -13.94 15.81 -18.45
CA TYR A 38 -12.48 15.82 -18.60
C TYR A 38 -11.96 14.76 -19.57
N ARG A 39 -12.84 13.89 -20.09
CA ARG A 39 -12.50 12.75 -20.95
C ARG A 39 -11.45 11.83 -20.31
N PHE A 40 -11.58 11.59 -19.01
CA PHE A 40 -10.68 10.69 -18.31
C PHE A 40 -11.09 9.24 -18.51
N PRO A 41 -10.16 8.31 -18.77
CA PRO A 41 -10.41 6.90 -18.56
C PRO A 41 -10.57 6.63 -17.06
N ALA A 42 -11.60 5.88 -16.70
CA ALA A 42 -11.85 5.48 -15.32
C ALA A 42 -12.30 4.03 -15.24
N THR A 43 -12.13 3.42 -14.08
CA THR A 43 -12.56 2.06 -13.79
C THR A 43 -13.72 2.09 -12.80
N TRP A 44 -14.78 1.36 -13.14
CA TRP A 44 -16.00 1.24 -12.35
C TRP A 44 -16.13 -0.20 -11.87
N LEU A 45 -15.96 -0.40 -10.57
CA LEU A 45 -15.99 -1.72 -9.95
C LEU A 45 -17.31 -1.92 -9.23
N MET A 46 -18.12 -2.89 -9.68
CA MET A 46 -19.45 -3.14 -9.12
C MET A 46 -19.44 -4.35 -8.19
N GLN A 47 -20.08 -4.22 -7.02
CA GLN A 47 -20.46 -5.38 -6.22
C GLN A 47 -21.42 -6.29 -7.00
N THR A 48 -21.44 -7.56 -6.66
CA THR A 48 -22.27 -8.57 -7.31
C THR A 48 -23.77 -8.24 -7.19
N ASP A 49 -24.21 -7.81 -6.02
CA ASP A 49 -25.58 -7.40 -5.77
C ASP A 49 -25.97 -6.12 -6.55
N ALA A 50 -25.05 -5.18 -6.71
CA ALA A 50 -25.25 -4.00 -7.54
C ALA A 50 -25.47 -4.36 -9.02
N MET A 51 -24.83 -5.45 -9.50
CA MET A 51 -25.08 -5.98 -10.84
C MET A 51 -26.41 -6.77 -10.94
N LEU A 52 -26.82 -7.41 -9.85
CA LEU A 52 -28.06 -8.22 -9.83
C LEU A 52 -29.31 -7.34 -9.78
N GLU A 53 -29.37 -6.42 -8.83
CA GLU A 53 -30.59 -5.67 -8.48
C GLU A 53 -30.45 -4.15 -8.66
N GLY A 54 -29.23 -3.63 -8.86
CA GLY A 54 -29.03 -2.20 -9.06
C GLY A 54 -29.33 -1.74 -10.49
N PRO A 55 -29.52 -0.43 -10.69
CA PRO A 55 -29.77 0.16 -12.01
C PRO A 55 -28.49 0.33 -12.84
N TYR A 56 -27.34 -0.07 -12.29
CA TYR A 56 -26.02 0.23 -12.85
C TYR A 56 -25.70 -0.48 -14.15
N PRO A 57 -26.09 -1.78 -14.38
CA PRO A 57 -25.84 -2.43 -15.65
C PRO A 57 -26.48 -1.71 -16.83
N GLU A 58 -27.75 -1.35 -16.71
CA GLU A 58 -28.49 -0.62 -17.76
C GLU A 58 -27.95 0.80 -17.95
N LEU A 59 -27.54 1.47 -16.85
CA LEU A 59 -26.92 2.78 -16.91
C LEU A 59 -25.60 2.73 -17.71
N PHE A 60 -24.71 1.80 -17.37
CA PHE A 60 -23.41 1.69 -18.04
C PHE A 60 -23.52 1.20 -19.49
N GLN A 61 -24.43 0.31 -19.79
CA GLN A 61 -24.70 -0.10 -21.19
C GLN A 61 -25.12 1.09 -22.08
N ARG A 62 -25.79 2.08 -21.50
CA ARG A 62 -26.31 3.24 -22.23
C ARG A 62 -25.34 4.43 -22.20
N GLU A 63 -24.68 4.68 -21.10
CA GLU A 63 -24.03 5.98 -20.82
C GLU A 63 -22.57 5.89 -20.36
N LEU A 64 -21.93 4.69 -20.41
CA LEU A 64 -20.53 4.57 -20.01
C LEU A 64 -19.65 5.50 -20.85
N PRO A 65 -18.88 6.43 -20.25
CA PRO A 65 -18.00 7.30 -21.00
C PRO A 65 -16.95 6.50 -21.79
N GLU A 66 -16.62 7.01 -22.99
CA GLU A 66 -15.64 6.37 -23.87
C GLU A 66 -14.28 6.19 -23.15
N GLY A 67 -13.63 5.04 -23.36
CA GLY A 67 -12.35 4.70 -22.73
C GLY A 67 -12.45 4.27 -21.28
N ASN A 68 -13.66 4.17 -20.72
CA ASN A 68 -13.85 3.69 -19.35
C ASN A 68 -13.98 2.17 -19.31
N GLU A 69 -13.65 1.59 -18.17
CA GLU A 69 -13.62 0.16 -17.91
C GLU A 69 -14.63 -0.23 -16.84
N LEU A 70 -15.29 -1.39 -17.03
CA LEU A 70 -16.13 -2.02 -16.03
C LEU A 70 -15.39 -3.22 -15.42
N GLY A 71 -15.53 -3.40 -14.11
CA GLY A 71 -14.95 -4.52 -13.38
C GLY A 71 -15.78 -4.92 -12.16
N ILE A 72 -15.24 -5.82 -11.35
CA ILE A 72 -15.91 -6.36 -10.15
C ILE A 72 -15.25 -5.83 -8.90
N TRP A 73 -16.08 -5.31 -7.98
CA TRP A 73 -15.74 -5.08 -6.59
C TRP A 73 -16.17 -6.30 -5.77
N LEU A 74 -15.20 -7.17 -5.42
CA LEU A 74 -15.47 -8.47 -4.80
C LEU A 74 -15.60 -8.35 -3.29
N GLU A 75 -16.54 -7.55 -2.84
CA GLU A 75 -17.08 -7.61 -1.47
C GLU A 75 -18.28 -8.55 -1.44
N ILE A 76 -18.36 -9.38 -0.41
CA ILE A 76 -19.38 -10.41 -0.31
C ILE A 76 -20.62 -9.85 0.38
N THR A 77 -21.76 -10.07 -0.25
CA THR A 77 -23.08 -9.66 0.25
C THR A 77 -24.01 -10.86 0.36
N ARG A 78 -25.16 -10.69 1.02
CA ARG A 78 -26.17 -11.74 1.13
C ARG A 78 -26.68 -12.20 -0.23
N LEU A 79 -27.06 -11.27 -1.09
CA LEU A 79 -27.53 -11.60 -2.44
C LEU A 79 -26.46 -12.29 -3.29
N HIS A 80 -25.17 -11.91 -3.09
CA HIS A 80 -24.07 -12.59 -3.74
C HIS A 80 -23.96 -14.04 -3.25
N CYS A 81 -24.03 -14.28 -1.93
CA CYS A 81 -24.03 -15.62 -1.36
C CYS A 81 -25.20 -16.47 -1.85
N GLU A 82 -26.40 -15.91 -1.93
CA GLU A 82 -27.58 -16.60 -2.44
C GLU A 82 -27.40 -17.02 -3.91
N ALA A 83 -26.88 -16.12 -4.75
CA ALA A 83 -26.54 -16.42 -6.15
C ALA A 83 -25.46 -17.51 -6.30
N ALA A 84 -24.53 -17.61 -5.35
CA ALA A 84 -23.47 -18.58 -5.33
C ALA A 84 -23.84 -19.91 -4.63
N GLY A 85 -25.01 -19.99 -3.96
CA GLY A 85 -25.40 -21.14 -3.14
C GLY A 85 -24.52 -21.29 -1.89
N VAL A 86 -24.03 -20.18 -1.34
CA VAL A 86 -23.15 -20.13 -0.16
C VAL A 86 -23.90 -19.45 1.01
N GLU A 87 -23.63 -19.91 2.24
CA GLU A 87 -24.22 -19.29 3.44
C GLU A 87 -23.55 -17.94 3.73
N PHE A 88 -24.36 -16.87 3.84
CA PHE A 88 -23.87 -15.55 4.24
C PHE A 88 -23.49 -15.52 5.72
N ARG A 89 -22.36 -14.91 6.06
CA ARG A 89 -21.77 -14.88 7.42
C ARG A 89 -21.89 -13.54 8.13
N GLY A 90 -22.65 -12.64 7.56
CA GLY A 90 -22.95 -11.35 8.16
C GLY A 90 -24.17 -11.41 9.10
N ARG A 91 -24.48 -10.27 9.68
CA ARG A 91 -25.60 -10.10 10.60
C ARG A 91 -26.95 -10.31 9.90
N ASP A 92 -27.94 -10.73 10.67
CA ASP A 92 -29.31 -10.84 10.16
C ASP A 92 -29.89 -9.47 9.80
N GLY A 93 -30.70 -9.44 8.75
CA GLY A 93 -31.40 -8.24 8.31
C GLY A 93 -30.56 -7.23 7.50
N VAL A 94 -29.28 -7.53 7.24
CA VAL A 94 -28.44 -6.69 6.34
C VAL A 94 -27.99 -7.50 5.14
N ASN A 95 -27.89 -6.84 3.98
CA ASN A 95 -27.36 -7.47 2.78
C ASN A 95 -25.82 -7.40 2.75
N TRP A 96 -25.25 -6.24 3.04
CA TRP A 96 -23.81 -6.07 3.20
C TRP A 96 -23.43 -5.84 4.67
N ASP A 97 -22.42 -6.57 5.16
CA ASP A 97 -21.89 -6.41 6.52
C ASP A 97 -20.38 -6.17 6.45
N HIS A 98 -19.91 -5.04 6.97
CA HIS A 98 -18.51 -4.62 6.91
C HIS A 98 -17.52 -5.49 7.69
N HIS A 99 -17.98 -6.44 8.48
CA HIS A 99 -17.11 -7.34 9.25
C HIS A 99 -16.31 -8.28 8.34
N SER A 100 -15.02 -8.48 8.65
CA SER A 100 -14.08 -9.24 7.80
C SER A 100 -14.53 -10.65 7.45
N GLN A 101 -15.17 -11.38 8.40
CA GLN A 101 -15.68 -12.73 8.12
C GLN A 101 -16.89 -12.75 7.17
N ALA A 102 -17.53 -11.61 6.96
CA ALA A 102 -18.74 -11.51 6.13
C ALA A 102 -18.42 -10.92 4.75
N SER A 103 -17.72 -9.77 4.72
CA SER A 103 -17.50 -9.00 3.49
C SER A 103 -16.28 -9.43 2.67
N LEU A 104 -15.31 -10.11 3.27
CA LEU A 104 -14.09 -10.51 2.57
C LEU A 104 -14.10 -12.01 2.25
N THR A 105 -13.48 -12.37 1.14
CA THR A 105 -13.34 -13.78 0.69
C THR A 105 -12.73 -14.68 1.75
N ILE A 106 -11.82 -14.17 2.56
CA ILE A 106 -11.19 -14.92 3.68
C ILE A 106 -12.17 -15.43 4.73
N GLY A 107 -13.36 -14.90 4.83
CA GLY A 107 -14.43 -15.42 5.71
C GLY A 107 -15.03 -16.73 5.24
N TYR A 108 -14.68 -17.20 4.06
CA TYR A 108 -15.27 -18.35 3.37
C TYR A 108 -14.23 -19.44 3.13
N ARG A 109 -14.70 -20.72 3.05
CA ARG A 109 -13.84 -21.85 2.71
C ARG A 109 -13.41 -21.74 1.25
N ARG A 110 -12.30 -22.36 0.85
CA ARG A 110 -11.81 -22.33 -0.54
C ARG A 110 -12.86 -22.71 -1.59
N SER A 111 -13.65 -23.77 -1.35
CA SER A 111 -14.74 -24.13 -2.27
C SER A 111 -15.83 -23.08 -2.36
N GLU A 112 -16.11 -22.39 -1.25
CA GLU A 112 -17.07 -21.29 -1.21
C GLU A 112 -16.51 -20.04 -1.90
N ARG A 113 -15.20 -19.72 -1.71
CA ARG A 113 -14.53 -18.63 -2.45
C ARG A 113 -14.61 -18.85 -3.95
N ILE A 114 -14.39 -20.10 -4.42
CA ILE A 114 -14.57 -20.47 -5.83
C ILE A 114 -16.01 -20.20 -6.27
N ALA A 115 -17.01 -20.69 -5.54
CA ALA A 115 -18.42 -20.49 -5.90
C ALA A 115 -18.81 -19.00 -5.95
N LEU A 116 -18.32 -18.19 -5.03
CA LEU A 116 -18.53 -16.74 -5.01
C LEU A 116 -17.89 -16.07 -6.23
N VAL A 117 -16.66 -16.38 -6.56
CA VAL A 117 -15.98 -15.86 -7.77
C VAL A 117 -16.75 -16.26 -9.03
N GLU A 118 -17.12 -17.55 -9.15
CA GLU A 118 -17.89 -18.06 -10.29
C GLU A 118 -19.22 -17.33 -10.49
N ALA A 119 -19.96 -17.09 -9.41
CA ALA A 119 -21.22 -16.38 -9.44
C ALA A 119 -21.02 -14.94 -9.94
N SER A 120 -20.05 -14.20 -9.38
CA SER A 120 -19.75 -12.83 -9.80
C SER A 120 -19.35 -12.75 -11.27
N MET A 121 -18.45 -13.61 -11.70
CA MET A 121 -17.96 -13.64 -13.08
C MET A 121 -19.06 -14.01 -14.09
N LYS A 122 -19.89 -14.98 -13.74
CA LYS A 122 -21.04 -15.36 -14.55
C LYS A 122 -22.03 -14.22 -14.70
N ILE A 123 -22.40 -13.57 -13.58
CA ILE A 123 -23.35 -12.43 -13.57
C ILE A 123 -22.79 -11.28 -14.40
N PHE A 124 -21.52 -10.94 -14.24
CA PHE A 124 -20.87 -9.90 -15.04
C PHE A 124 -20.95 -10.23 -16.54
N HIS A 125 -20.58 -11.47 -16.90
CA HIS A 125 -20.64 -11.91 -18.30
C HIS A 125 -22.07 -11.89 -18.86
N GLU A 126 -23.07 -12.30 -18.10
CA GLU A 126 -24.48 -12.24 -18.50
C GLU A 126 -24.97 -10.81 -18.74
N LYS A 127 -24.49 -9.85 -17.95
CA LYS A 127 -24.86 -8.44 -18.07
C LYS A 127 -24.12 -7.72 -19.21
N PHE A 128 -22.85 -8.01 -19.45
CA PHE A 128 -22.01 -7.21 -20.35
C PHE A 128 -21.45 -7.98 -21.56
N GLY A 129 -21.56 -9.32 -21.61
CA GLY A 129 -21.15 -10.13 -22.74
C GLY A 129 -19.65 -10.48 -22.79
N TYR A 130 -18.87 -10.07 -21.77
CA TYR A 130 -17.44 -10.37 -21.64
C TYR A 130 -17.06 -10.57 -20.17
N TYR A 131 -15.85 -11.08 -19.89
CA TYR A 131 -15.30 -11.17 -18.53
C TYR A 131 -14.49 -9.91 -18.21
N PRO A 132 -14.52 -9.40 -16.96
CA PRO A 132 -13.78 -8.20 -16.59
C PRO A 132 -12.27 -8.47 -16.57
N ARG A 133 -11.49 -7.45 -16.94
CA ARG A 133 -10.03 -7.48 -16.78
C ARG A 133 -9.59 -7.16 -15.35
N SER A 134 -10.43 -6.46 -14.59
CA SER A 134 -10.13 -5.95 -13.27
C SER A 134 -11.12 -6.47 -12.23
N VAL A 135 -10.57 -7.07 -11.17
CA VAL A 135 -11.31 -7.49 -9.98
C VAL A 135 -10.55 -7.01 -8.75
N ALA A 136 -11.22 -6.28 -7.86
CA ALA A 136 -10.58 -5.74 -6.67
C ALA A 136 -11.49 -5.86 -5.42
N ALA A 137 -10.91 -5.70 -4.26
CA ALA A 137 -11.61 -5.61 -2.98
C ALA A 137 -10.75 -4.79 -2.00
N TRP A 138 -11.24 -4.56 -0.78
CA TRP A 138 -10.39 -4.02 0.28
C TRP A 138 -9.22 -4.96 0.59
N TYR A 139 -9.46 -6.27 0.54
CA TYR A 139 -8.43 -7.30 0.61
C TYR A 139 -8.87 -8.54 -0.19
N LEU A 140 -8.08 -8.90 -1.21
CA LEU A 140 -8.18 -10.18 -1.90
C LEU A 140 -7.02 -11.06 -1.44
N ASP A 141 -7.35 -12.24 -0.96
CA ASP A 141 -6.38 -13.25 -0.53
C ASP A 141 -5.68 -13.95 -1.71
N ALA A 142 -4.51 -14.52 -1.45
CA ALA A 142 -3.69 -15.15 -2.48
C ALA A 142 -4.39 -16.34 -3.18
N PHE A 143 -5.22 -17.10 -2.46
CA PHE A 143 -5.96 -18.21 -3.06
C PHE A 143 -7.00 -17.70 -4.05
N THR A 144 -7.82 -16.72 -3.65
CA THR A 144 -8.85 -16.13 -4.52
C THR A 144 -8.21 -15.47 -5.75
N LEU A 145 -7.12 -14.75 -5.55
CA LEU A 145 -6.42 -14.07 -6.64
C LEU A 145 -5.76 -15.05 -7.60
N GLY A 146 -5.15 -16.12 -7.08
CA GLY A 146 -4.59 -17.20 -7.92
C GLY A 146 -5.66 -17.90 -8.77
N TYR A 147 -6.85 -18.11 -8.22
CA TYR A 147 -7.97 -18.66 -8.97
C TYR A 147 -8.47 -17.74 -10.10
N LEU A 148 -8.54 -16.42 -9.81
CA LEU A 148 -8.87 -15.41 -10.82
C LEU A 148 -7.83 -15.33 -11.94
N GLU A 149 -6.54 -15.44 -11.61
CA GLU A 149 -5.44 -15.52 -12.58
C GLU A 149 -5.62 -16.75 -13.49
N GLU A 150 -5.71 -17.93 -12.89
CA GLU A 150 -5.68 -19.20 -13.61
C GLU A 150 -6.90 -19.41 -14.51
N LYS A 151 -8.07 -19.01 -14.05
CA LYS A 151 -9.31 -19.29 -14.77
C LYS A 151 -9.79 -18.13 -15.66
N TYR A 152 -9.66 -16.91 -15.20
CA TYR A 152 -10.24 -15.74 -15.87
C TYR A 152 -9.21 -14.81 -16.49
N HIS A 153 -7.92 -15.03 -16.20
CA HIS A 153 -6.81 -14.27 -16.76
C HIS A 153 -6.99 -12.75 -16.57
N ILE A 154 -7.47 -12.34 -15.39
CA ILE A 154 -7.58 -10.92 -15.08
C ILE A 154 -6.20 -10.26 -15.17
N THR A 155 -6.17 -9.00 -15.58
CA THR A 155 -4.90 -8.28 -15.81
C THR A 155 -4.57 -7.27 -14.71
N ALA A 156 -5.51 -7.01 -13.80
CA ALA A 156 -5.29 -6.10 -12.69
C ALA A 156 -6.16 -6.42 -11.48
N THR A 157 -5.61 -6.17 -10.31
CA THR A 157 -6.31 -6.22 -9.02
C THR A 157 -5.86 -5.07 -8.12
N ALA A 158 -6.59 -4.83 -7.03
CA ALA A 158 -6.18 -3.87 -6.02
C ALA A 158 -6.58 -4.32 -4.62
N ASN A 159 -5.71 -4.02 -3.65
CA ASN A 159 -5.97 -4.12 -2.21
C ASN A 159 -5.76 -2.75 -1.56
N CYS A 160 -6.40 -2.53 -0.42
CA CYS A 160 -6.26 -1.27 0.31
C CYS A 160 -4.81 -1.03 0.72
N ARG A 161 -4.44 0.25 0.86
CA ARG A 161 -3.19 0.68 1.48
C ARG A 161 -3.07 0.21 2.93
N ASP A 162 -1.92 0.49 3.53
CA ASP A 162 -1.75 0.32 4.97
C ASP A 162 -2.82 1.07 5.75
N GLN A 163 -3.46 0.36 6.65
CA GLN A 163 -4.42 0.87 7.62
C GLN A 163 -4.54 -0.09 8.80
N TRP A 164 -5.01 0.40 9.93
CA TRP A 164 -5.13 -0.40 11.14
C TRP A 164 -6.51 -0.28 11.75
N GLY A 165 -7.26 -1.40 11.79
CA GLY A 165 -8.56 -1.49 12.46
C GLY A 165 -9.72 -0.77 11.77
N THR A 166 -9.61 -0.42 10.50
CA THR A 166 -10.70 0.20 9.74
C THR A 166 -11.69 -0.87 9.28
N ASP A 167 -12.97 -0.69 9.57
CA ASP A 167 -14.03 -1.66 9.23
C ASP A 167 -13.68 -3.11 9.62
N GLY A 168 -12.94 -3.29 10.73
CA GLY A 168 -12.55 -4.59 11.22
C GLY A 168 -11.39 -5.24 10.50
N TYR A 169 -10.68 -4.56 9.60
CA TYR A 169 -9.48 -5.13 8.98
C TYR A 169 -8.26 -4.22 9.11
N SER A 170 -7.12 -4.87 9.24
CA SER A 170 -5.80 -4.23 9.25
C SER A 170 -4.95 -4.81 8.14
N ILE A 171 -4.35 -3.94 7.34
CA ILE A 171 -3.37 -4.30 6.31
C ILE A 171 -2.13 -3.47 6.62
N TRP A 172 -0.99 -4.11 6.89
CA TRP A 172 0.17 -3.42 7.37
C TRP A 172 1.47 -4.08 6.90
N GLY A 173 2.48 -3.27 6.64
CA GLY A 173 3.84 -3.75 6.44
C GLY A 173 4.14 -4.38 5.08
N GLY A 174 3.17 -4.58 4.19
CA GLY A 174 3.39 -5.09 2.84
C GLY A 174 3.94 -4.06 1.87
N PHE A 175 3.94 -4.34 0.58
CA PHE A 175 4.40 -3.40 -0.45
C PHE A 175 3.66 -2.07 -0.33
N TRP A 176 4.39 -0.96 -0.13
CA TRP A 176 3.78 0.27 0.37
C TRP A 176 2.89 0.99 -0.63
N ALA A 177 3.36 1.15 -1.87
CA ALA A 177 2.64 1.90 -2.92
C ALA A 177 2.93 1.32 -4.30
N GLY A 178 2.16 1.75 -5.32
CA GLY A 178 2.32 1.27 -6.69
C GLY A 178 1.76 -0.12 -6.91
N ALA A 179 2.41 -0.90 -7.75
CA ALA A 179 1.99 -2.25 -8.11
C ALA A 179 3.10 -3.28 -7.86
N TYR A 180 2.68 -4.51 -7.59
CA TYR A 180 3.56 -5.67 -7.45
C TYR A 180 2.82 -6.94 -7.88
N TYR A 181 3.57 -8.00 -8.15
CA TYR A 181 3.02 -9.35 -8.32
C TYR A 181 2.96 -10.03 -6.96
N PRO A 182 1.77 -10.33 -6.42
CA PRO A 182 1.63 -10.97 -5.11
C PRO A 182 2.26 -12.35 -5.04
N SER A 183 2.74 -12.72 -3.86
CA SER A 183 3.16 -14.09 -3.57
C SER A 183 1.95 -15.05 -3.59
N ARG A 184 2.14 -16.26 -4.10
CA ARG A 184 1.13 -17.34 -4.03
C ARG A 184 0.81 -17.78 -2.60
N GLY A 185 1.65 -17.42 -1.65
CA GLY A 185 1.45 -17.72 -0.23
C GLY A 185 0.86 -16.58 0.59
N ASN A 186 0.98 -15.33 0.12
CA ASN A 186 0.55 -14.14 0.86
C ASN A 186 0.33 -12.96 -0.09
N ALA A 187 -0.92 -12.54 -0.26
CA ALA A 187 -1.26 -11.46 -1.17
C ALA A 187 -0.73 -10.09 -0.73
N ASN A 188 -0.34 -9.89 0.53
CA ASN A 188 0.23 -8.64 1.03
C ASN A 188 1.71 -8.47 0.68
N LEU A 189 2.40 -9.54 0.26
CA LEU A 189 3.81 -9.56 -0.06
C LEU A 189 4.06 -9.83 -1.55
N PRO A 190 5.12 -9.26 -2.15
CA PRO A 190 5.55 -9.64 -3.49
C PRO A 190 6.04 -11.09 -3.57
N GLY A 191 5.85 -11.71 -4.73
CA GLY A 191 6.55 -12.95 -5.06
C GLY A 191 8.04 -12.68 -5.31
N GLU A 192 8.92 -13.54 -4.78
CA GLU A 192 10.37 -13.39 -4.95
C GLU A 192 10.83 -13.65 -6.38
N ASP A 193 10.14 -14.53 -7.10
CA ASP A 193 10.43 -14.89 -8.47
C ASP A 193 9.16 -15.20 -9.29
N GLU A 194 9.32 -15.49 -10.59
CA GLU A 194 8.19 -15.79 -11.48
C GLU A 194 7.40 -17.03 -11.07
N SER A 195 8.00 -18.00 -10.40
CA SER A 195 7.33 -19.23 -9.98
C SER A 195 6.53 -19.05 -8.68
N GLY A 196 7.00 -18.19 -7.80
CA GLY A 196 6.38 -17.88 -6.51
C GLY A 196 5.32 -16.79 -6.56
N GLN A 197 5.18 -16.08 -7.68
CA GLN A 197 4.23 -14.97 -7.82
C GLN A 197 2.90 -15.38 -8.47
N ILE A 198 1.85 -14.62 -8.18
CA ILE A 198 0.61 -14.56 -8.96
C ILE A 198 0.80 -13.47 -10.00
N ARG A 199 0.68 -13.80 -11.29
CA ARG A 199 0.99 -12.86 -12.39
C ARG A 199 -0.18 -11.92 -12.70
N VAL A 200 -0.76 -11.34 -11.65
CA VAL A 200 -1.74 -10.26 -11.72
C VAL A 200 -1.17 -9.07 -10.94
N PRO A 201 -0.89 -7.93 -11.58
CA PRO A 201 -0.44 -6.74 -10.87
C PRO A 201 -1.47 -6.30 -9.83
N LEU A 202 -1.04 -6.22 -8.57
CA LEU A 202 -1.84 -5.73 -7.47
C LEU A 202 -1.44 -4.28 -7.17
N PHE A 203 -2.40 -3.37 -7.35
CA PHE A 203 -2.23 -1.94 -7.07
C PHE A 203 -2.71 -1.61 -5.65
N ARG A 204 -1.89 -0.83 -4.91
CA ARG A 204 -2.29 -0.37 -3.57
C ARG A 204 -3.21 0.83 -3.67
N MET A 205 -4.43 0.67 -3.16
CA MET A 205 -5.50 1.67 -3.25
C MET A 205 -5.45 2.72 -2.15
N LEU A 206 -6.19 3.81 -2.37
CA LEU A 206 -6.40 4.90 -1.42
C LEU A 206 -5.08 5.46 -0.90
N GLY A 207 -4.20 5.90 -1.80
CA GLY A 207 -2.89 6.41 -1.47
C GLY A 207 -2.88 7.33 -0.25
N SER A 208 -1.90 7.14 0.62
CA SER A 208 -1.70 7.96 1.81
C SER A 208 -0.60 8.99 1.59
N CYS A 209 -0.57 10.02 2.42
CA CYS A 209 0.52 10.99 2.42
C CYS A 209 1.85 10.25 2.72
N PRO A 210 2.85 10.28 1.83
CA PRO A 210 4.10 9.56 2.04
C PRO A 210 4.91 10.09 3.22
N VAL A 211 4.68 11.36 3.61
CA VAL A 211 5.39 12.00 4.72
C VAL A 211 4.72 11.68 6.05
N ASN A 212 3.39 11.76 6.10
CA ASN A 212 2.64 11.75 7.35
C ASN A 212 1.93 10.44 7.67
N GLN A 213 2.20 9.38 6.92
CA GLN A 213 1.52 8.10 7.13
C GLN A 213 1.59 7.58 8.58
N TYR A 214 2.69 7.85 9.27
CA TYR A 214 2.89 7.39 10.66
C TYR A 214 2.50 8.42 11.72
N ASP A 215 2.32 9.68 11.36
CA ASP A 215 2.16 10.77 12.32
C ASP A 215 0.71 11.16 12.55
N SER A 216 -0.15 10.81 11.62
CA SER A 216 -1.57 10.84 11.90
C SER A 216 -1.88 9.63 12.74
N SER A 217 -2.26 9.88 13.97
CA SER A 217 -2.64 8.86 14.92
C SER A 217 -3.42 7.74 14.22
N LEU A 218 -3.16 6.50 14.59
CA LEU A 218 -4.16 5.45 14.55
C LEU A 218 -5.29 5.91 15.47
N GLY A 219 -6.04 6.93 15.06
CA GLY A 219 -7.21 7.39 15.78
C GLY A 219 -8.15 6.23 16.04
N GLU A 220 -9.19 6.44 16.79
CA GLU A 220 -10.20 5.44 17.13
C GLU A 220 -10.71 4.65 15.91
N ASN A 221 -10.53 5.18 14.69
CA ASN A 221 -10.91 4.55 13.42
C ASN A 221 -9.73 3.98 12.61
N GLY A 222 -8.52 3.92 13.14
CA GLY A 222 -7.36 3.36 12.45
C GLY A 222 -6.94 4.05 11.15
N GLN A 223 -7.69 5.01 10.67
CA GLN A 223 -7.37 5.83 9.51
C GLN A 223 -6.44 6.95 9.92
N GLY A 224 -5.20 6.62 10.17
CA GLY A 224 -4.22 7.67 10.18
C GLY A 224 -4.19 8.30 8.79
N VAL A 225 -4.03 9.60 8.69
CA VAL A 225 -3.62 10.39 7.55
C VAL A 225 -4.70 10.75 6.55
N CYS A 226 -4.55 11.96 6.07
CA CYS A 226 -5.22 12.45 4.88
C CYS A 226 -5.01 11.46 3.73
N THR A 227 -6.08 10.85 3.32
CA THR A 227 -6.11 9.89 2.23
C THR A 227 -6.59 10.58 0.97
N LEU A 228 -6.40 9.93 -0.17
CA LEU A 228 -6.98 10.38 -1.42
C LEU A 228 -8.51 10.26 -1.48
N GLU A 229 -9.16 9.90 -0.38
CA GLU A 229 -10.62 9.88 -0.34
C GLU A 229 -11.21 11.29 -0.42
N PRO A 230 -12.09 11.58 -1.40
CA PRO A 230 -12.76 12.86 -1.55
C PRO A 230 -13.52 13.35 -0.32
N THR A 231 -13.99 12.44 0.50
CA THR A 231 -14.68 12.76 1.77
C THR A 231 -13.71 13.27 2.84
N ALA A 232 -12.47 12.79 2.82
CA ALA A 232 -11.46 13.10 3.82
C ALA A 232 -10.58 14.31 3.42
N CYS A 233 -10.25 14.45 2.13
CA CYS A 233 -9.37 15.51 1.64
C CYS A 233 -10.07 16.42 0.63
N LYS A 234 -10.20 17.70 0.98
CA LYS A 234 -10.77 18.78 0.16
C LYS A 234 -9.79 19.95 -0.03
N ASP A 235 -8.51 19.77 0.31
CA ASP A 235 -7.47 20.80 0.21
C ASP A 235 -6.69 20.63 -1.11
N PRO A 236 -6.85 21.58 -2.09
CA PRO A 236 -6.11 21.53 -3.34
C PRO A 236 -4.59 21.70 -3.15
N ARG A 237 -4.14 22.36 -2.10
CA ARG A 237 -2.71 22.50 -1.77
C ARG A 237 -2.12 21.13 -1.42
N TRP A 238 -2.83 20.34 -0.61
CA TRP A 238 -2.41 18.99 -0.25
C TRP A 238 -2.32 18.10 -1.48
N MET A 239 -3.30 18.18 -2.36
CA MET A 239 -3.33 17.39 -3.61
C MET A 239 -2.14 17.70 -4.53
N LYS A 240 -1.79 18.98 -4.67
CA LYS A 240 -0.60 19.40 -5.43
C LYS A 240 0.70 18.88 -4.82
N ILE A 241 0.82 18.96 -3.49
CA ILE A 241 2.00 18.43 -2.77
C ILE A 241 2.10 16.92 -2.98
N LEU A 242 0.97 16.20 -2.87
CA LEU A 242 0.97 14.76 -3.12
C LEU A 242 1.46 14.43 -4.53
N PHE A 243 0.95 15.09 -5.57
CA PHE A 243 1.39 14.85 -6.94
C PHE A 243 2.87 15.16 -7.14
N ARG A 244 3.40 16.24 -6.53
CA ARG A 244 4.84 16.53 -6.58
C ARG A 244 5.66 15.47 -5.85
N ASN A 245 5.23 15.02 -4.69
CA ASN A 245 5.91 13.95 -3.95
C ASN A 245 5.88 12.61 -4.66
N MET A 246 4.77 12.27 -5.32
CA MET A 246 4.62 10.98 -6.02
C MET A 246 5.24 11.00 -7.43
N PHE A 247 5.17 12.12 -8.14
CA PHE A 247 5.54 12.19 -9.56
C PHE A 247 6.72 13.12 -9.86
N GLY A 248 7.14 13.96 -8.92
CA GLY A 248 8.16 14.97 -9.15
C GLY A 248 9.59 14.44 -9.19
N ASN A 249 9.92 13.51 -8.31
CA ASN A 249 11.29 13.01 -8.10
C ASN A 249 11.35 11.50 -8.25
N LEU A 250 11.09 10.99 -9.45
CA LEU A 250 11.09 9.54 -9.68
C LEU A 250 12.53 9.00 -9.67
N ALA A 251 12.85 8.16 -8.68
CA ALA A 251 14.10 7.40 -8.61
C ALA A 251 14.00 6.04 -9.35
N THR A 252 12.77 5.58 -9.63
CA THR A 252 12.47 4.32 -10.32
C THR A 252 11.66 4.58 -11.59
N ASP A 253 11.35 3.54 -12.36
CA ASP A 253 10.77 3.64 -13.71
C ASP A 253 9.36 4.21 -13.75
N TYR A 254 8.59 4.04 -12.68
CA TYR A 254 7.21 4.51 -12.61
C TYR A 254 6.82 4.97 -11.20
N SER A 255 5.69 5.65 -11.12
CA SER A 255 4.94 5.88 -9.89
C SER A 255 3.44 5.74 -10.17
N TYR A 256 2.67 5.41 -9.14
CA TYR A 256 1.25 5.16 -9.23
C TYR A 256 0.48 5.86 -8.12
N VAL A 257 -0.63 6.49 -8.48
CA VAL A 257 -1.60 7.10 -7.57
C VAL A 257 -2.99 6.67 -7.98
N GLN A 258 -3.85 6.34 -7.03
CA GLN A 258 -5.26 6.05 -7.29
C GLN A 258 -6.14 7.16 -6.72
N LEU A 259 -7.08 7.62 -7.53
CA LEU A 259 -8.19 8.52 -7.18
C LEU A 259 -9.52 7.77 -7.29
N GLY A 260 -10.59 8.45 -6.99
CA GLY A 260 -11.93 7.89 -7.05
C GLY A 260 -12.54 7.69 -5.67
N GLN A 261 -13.79 7.28 -5.62
CA GLN A 261 -14.54 7.09 -4.38
C GLN A 261 -15.69 6.12 -4.59
N GLU A 262 -16.04 5.40 -3.54
CA GLU A 262 -17.27 4.60 -3.48
C GLU A 262 -18.52 5.48 -3.40
N ASN A 263 -19.62 4.98 -3.94
CA ASN A 263 -20.90 5.69 -3.97
C ASN A 263 -21.60 5.77 -2.61
N SER A 264 -21.25 4.91 -1.67
CA SER A 264 -21.93 4.77 -0.36
C SER A 264 -21.80 5.97 0.57
N PHE A 265 -20.86 6.90 0.30
CA PHE A 265 -20.77 8.14 1.07
C PHE A 265 -21.81 9.21 0.64
N GLY A 266 -22.47 9.04 -0.50
CA GLY A 266 -23.41 10.01 -1.06
C GLY A 266 -22.75 11.25 -1.67
N TRP A 267 -23.35 11.79 -2.70
CA TRP A 267 -22.79 12.92 -3.46
C TRP A 267 -22.56 14.18 -2.61
N PRO A 268 -23.48 14.60 -1.72
CA PRO A 268 -23.27 15.82 -0.92
C PRO A 268 -22.00 15.79 -0.04
N ARG A 269 -21.59 14.62 0.44
CA ARG A 269 -20.37 14.50 1.29
C ARG A 269 -19.09 14.51 0.47
N MET A 270 -19.08 13.90 -0.72
CA MET A 270 -17.88 13.72 -1.52
C MET A 270 -17.68 14.76 -2.62
N LYS A 271 -18.73 15.48 -3.02
CA LYS A 271 -18.74 16.41 -4.15
C LYS A 271 -17.55 17.35 -4.20
N ASP A 272 -17.30 18.10 -3.12
CA ASP A 272 -16.26 19.14 -3.11
C ASP A 272 -14.86 18.52 -3.28
N GLY A 273 -14.58 17.42 -2.59
CA GLY A 273 -13.31 16.70 -2.73
C GLY A 273 -13.17 16.05 -4.10
N TYR A 274 -14.23 15.42 -4.60
CA TYR A 274 -14.17 14.74 -5.91
C TYR A 274 -13.97 15.74 -7.06
N VAL A 275 -14.73 16.84 -7.06
CA VAL A 275 -14.56 17.91 -8.06
C VAL A 275 -13.14 18.47 -8.00
N MET A 276 -12.65 18.81 -6.80
CA MET A 276 -11.30 19.32 -6.61
C MET A 276 -10.22 18.34 -7.13
N GLN A 277 -10.36 17.05 -6.85
CA GLN A 277 -9.42 16.03 -7.33
C GLN A 277 -9.41 15.95 -8.86
N MET A 278 -10.56 15.95 -9.51
CA MET A 278 -10.64 15.94 -10.99
C MET A 278 -10.05 17.21 -11.61
N GLU A 279 -10.24 18.37 -10.98
CA GLU A 279 -9.65 19.63 -11.43
C GLU A 279 -8.12 19.65 -11.29
N GLU A 280 -7.57 19.22 -10.17
CA GLU A 280 -6.13 19.16 -9.95
C GLU A 280 -5.47 18.09 -10.84
N LEU A 281 -6.14 16.94 -11.04
CA LEU A 281 -5.68 15.92 -11.98
C LEU A 281 -5.64 16.45 -13.41
N ALA A 282 -6.68 17.19 -13.85
CA ALA A 282 -6.69 17.79 -15.19
C ALA A 282 -5.53 18.77 -15.40
N LYS A 283 -5.18 19.56 -14.38
CA LYS A 283 -4.02 20.45 -14.42
C LYS A 283 -2.70 19.67 -14.51
N ALA A 284 -2.55 18.61 -13.72
CA ALA A 284 -1.37 17.76 -13.74
C ALA A 284 -1.19 17.06 -15.12
N CYS A 285 -2.27 16.55 -15.71
CA CYS A 285 -2.23 15.96 -17.05
C CYS A 285 -1.88 16.98 -18.11
N ALA A 286 -2.45 18.18 -18.08
CA ALA A 286 -2.15 19.25 -19.04
C ALA A 286 -0.68 19.71 -18.93
N ALA A 287 -0.07 19.61 -17.75
CA ALA A 287 1.35 19.91 -17.53
C ALA A 287 2.28 18.73 -17.87
N GLY A 288 1.76 17.54 -18.23
CA GLY A 288 2.55 16.33 -18.45
C GLY A 288 3.12 15.72 -17.16
N GLU A 289 2.51 16.05 -16.03
CA GLU A 289 2.92 15.59 -14.71
C GLU A 289 2.21 14.29 -14.28
N ALA A 290 1.13 13.91 -14.96
CA ALA A 290 0.41 12.66 -14.75
C ALA A 290 -0.22 12.15 -16.05
N GLU A 291 -0.45 10.84 -16.13
CA GLU A 291 -1.20 10.17 -17.19
C GLU A 291 -2.31 9.35 -16.55
N VAL A 292 -3.55 9.53 -17.02
CA VAL A 292 -4.69 8.77 -16.50
C VAL A 292 -4.84 7.48 -17.30
N MET A 293 -4.94 6.36 -16.59
CA MET A 293 -5.15 5.03 -17.18
C MET A 293 -6.22 4.28 -16.39
N THR A 294 -6.99 3.43 -17.07
CA THR A 294 -7.84 2.46 -16.36
C THR A 294 -6.99 1.50 -15.55
N MET A 295 -7.60 0.80 -14.61
CA MET A 295 -6.89 -0.22 -13.82
C MET A 295 -6.40 -1.36 -14.70
N GLY A 296 -7.23 -1.85 -15.64
CA GLY A 296 -6.84 -2.88 -16.59
C GLY A 296 -5.72 -2.46 -17.53
N ASP A 297 -5.76 -1.23 -18.07
CA ASP A 297 -4.67 -0.72 -18.92
C ASP A 297 -3.37 -0.54 -18.13
N SER A 298 -3.46 -0.11 -16.86
CA SER A 298 -2.31 -0.04 -15.95
C SER A 298 -1.72 -1.43 -15.71
N GLY A 299 -2.58 -2.44 -15.53
CA GLY A 299 -2.18 -3.84 -15.38
C GLY A 299 -1.51 -4.39 -16.63
N GLU A 300 -2.08 -4.20 -17.80
CA GLU A 300 -1.50 -4.63 -19.08
C GLU A 300 -0.16 -3.94 -19.35
N TRP A 301 -0.04 -2.65 -19.03
CA TRP A 301 1.22 -1.94 -19.09
C TRP A 301 2.26 -2.57 -18.17
N PHE A 302 1.90 -2.88 -16.93
CA PHE A 302 2.81 -3.50 -15.96
C PHE A 302 3.24 -4.89 -16.42
N LEU A 303 2.31 -5.73 -16.87
CA LEU A 303 2.56 -7.07 -17.40
C LEU A 303 3.51 -7.06 -18.63
N SER A 304 3.41 -6.01 -19.45
CA SER A 304 4.23 -5.86 -20.66
C SER A 304 5.65 -5.38 -20.36
N ASN A 305 5.86 -4.69 -19.23
CA ASN A 305 7.16 -4.11 -18.90
C ASN A 305 7.96 -4.93 -17.88
N TYR A 306 7.28 -5.72 -17.02
CA TYR A 306 7.94 -6.42 -15.92
C TYR A 306 7.54 -7.90 -15.86
N ARG A 307 8.54 -8.75 -15.71
CA ARG A 307 8.35 -10.19 -15.50
C ARG A 307 8.21 -10.52 -14.00
N VAL A 308 8.88 -9.76 -13.16
CA VAL A 308 8.83 -9.81 -11.70
C VAL A 308 8.60 -8.41 -11.17
N THR A 309 8.22 -8.29 -9.91
CA THR A 309 8.01 -6.98 -9.25
C THR A 309 9.29 -6.14 -9.32
N PRO A 310 9.26 -4.96 -9.97
CA PRO A 310 10.40 -4.06 -9.99
C PRO A 310 10.51 -3.29 -8.68
N PRO A 311 11.69 -2.79 -8.32
CA PRO A 311 11.83 -1.82 -7.24
C PRO A 311 11.01 -0.56 -7.49
N LEU A 312 10.47 0.01 -6.41
CA LEU A 312 9.72 1.26 -6.44
C LEU A 312 10.18 2.18 -5.31
N ALA A 313 10.53 3.43 -5.66
CA ALA A 313 10.89 4.44 -4.70
C ALA A 313 9.97 5.66 -4.78
N THR A 314 9.66 6.24 -3.61
CA THR A 314 8.95 7.52 -3.50
C THR A 314 9.81 8.51 -2.72
N VAL A 315 10.08 9.66 -3.33
CA VAL A 315 10.90 10.74 -2.77
C VAL A 315 10.00 11.92 -2.43
N ALA A 316 9.57 11.99 -1.18
CA ALA A 316 8.65 13.02 -0.69
C ALA A 316 9.44 14.12 0.02
N LEU A 317 9.65 15.22 -0.67
CA LEU A 317 10.44 16.37 -0.18
C LEU A 317 9.58 17.46 0.44
N GLU A 318 8.27 17.44 0.23
CA GLU A 318 7.36 18.46 0.71
C GLU A 318 6.39 17.89 1.75
N ASP A 319 6.34 18.55 2.92
CA ASP A 319 5.38 18.22 3.97
C ASP A 319 4.09 19.03 3.77
N PRO A 320 2.92 18.39 3.63
CA PRO A 320 1.65 19.12 3.63
C PRO A 320 1.35 19.79 4.97
N GLU A 321 1.92 19.31 6.07
CA GLU A 321 1.88 19.92 7.38
C GLU A 321 3.06 20.90 7.56
N PRO A 322 2.95 21.92 8.46
CA PRO A 322 4.00 22.94 8.60
C PRO A 322 5.27 22.46 9.35
N ALA A 323 5.43 21.18 9.59
CA ALA A 323 6.55 20.60 10.34
C ALA A 323 7.83 20.43 9.51
N GLY A 324 7.75 20.54 8.16
CA GLY A 324 8.90 20.46 7.26
C GLY A 324 9.58 19.09 7.22
N ARG A 325 8.79 18.02 7.39
CA ARG A 325 9.27 16.64 7.34
C ARG A 325 9.48 16.18 5.88
N GLN A 326 10.34 15.18 5.71
CA GLN A 326 10.58 14.52 4.43
C GLN A 326 10.57 13.02 4.63
N ALA A 327 10.17 12.26 3.60
CA ALA A 327 10.17 10.81 3.66
C ALA A 327 10.64 10.21 2.34
N PHE A 328 11.36 9.10 2.46
CA PHE A 328 11.98 8.38 1.37
C PHE A 328 11.60 6.91 1.51
N TRP A 329 10.72 6.45 0.62
CA TRP A 329 10.25 5.07 0.61
C TRP A 329 10.96 4.28 -0.46
N TYR A 330 11.33 3.06 -0.13
CA TYR A 330 11.86 2.09 -1.08
C TYR A 330 11.19 0.74 -0.87
N ASN A 331 10.79 0.12 -1.95
CA ASN A 331 10.19 -1.21 -1.98
C ASN A 331 10.90 -2.06 -3.03
N SER A 332 11.13 -3.31 -2.73
CA SER A 332 11.60 -4.32 -3.66
C SER A 332 10.81 -5.62 -3.49
N ARG A 333 11.25 -6.69 -4.12
CA ARG A 333 10.67 -8.04 -3.90
C ARG A 333 11.02 -8.59 -2.51
N TYR A 334 12.01 -8.04 -1.85
CA TYR A 334 12.56 -8.61 -0.62
C TYR A 334 12.26 -7.78 0.63
N TYR A 335 11.98 -6.49 0.47
CA TYR A 335 11.70 -5.62 1.60
C TYR A 335 11.02 -4.32 1.20
N ARG A 336 10.47 -3.66 2.19
CA ARG A 336 10.16 -2.21 2.14
C ARG A 336 10.93 -1.48 3.22
N ALA A 337 11.26 -0.22 2.97
CA ALA A 337 11.90 0.66 3.93
C ALA A 337 11.38 2.08 3.82
N SER A 338 11.37 2.82 4.93
CA SER A 338 11.09 4.26 4.97
C SER A 338 12.11 4.99 5.84
N LEU A 339 12.92 5.83 5.20
CA LEU A 339 13.78 6.79 5.86
C LEU A 339 13.04 8.12 5.99
N THR A 340 13.07 8.74 7.17
CA THR A 340 12.41 10.01 7.43
C THR A 340 13.39 11.08 7.90
N ARG A 341 13.15 12.32 7.51
CA ARG A 341 13.85 13.49 8.02
C ARG A 341 12.89 14.37 8.82
N ARG A 342 13.31 14.75 10.03
CA ARG A 342 12.62 15.73 10.87
C ARG A 342 13.64 16.80 11.31
N GLY A 343 13.52 17.98 10.76
CA GLY A 343 14.51 19.04 10.96
C GLY A 343 15.90 18.59 10.47
N LYS A 344 16.83 18.36 11.40
CA LYS A 344 18.21 17.93 11.11
C LYS A 344 18.46 16.45 11.33
N HIS A 345 17.48 15.68 11.77
CA HIS A 345 17.61 14.28 12.14
C HIS A 345 17.07 13.35 11.04
N LEU A 346 17.78 12.26 10.81
CA LEU A 346 17.42 11.18 9.90
C LEU A 346 17.26 9.88 10.67
N ALA A 347 16.13 9.20 10.48
CA ALA A 347 15.87 7.91 11.09
C ALA A 347 15.16 6.96 10.12
N LEU A 348 15.50 5.69 10.15
CA LEU A 348 14.76 4.65 9.44
C LEU A 348 13.58 4.24 10.32
N ARG A 349 12.37 4.53 9.86
CA ARG A 349 11.12 4.28 10.60
C ARG A 349 10.46 2.97 10.29
N ASP A 350 10.77 2.41 9.14
CA ASP A 350 10.12 1.22 8.63
C ASP A 350 11.15 0.37 7.90
N LEU A 351 11.23 -0.90 8.27
CA LEU A 351 11.94 -1.93 7.52
C LEU A 351 11.21 -3.25 7.76
N HIS A 352 10.54 -3.74 6.71
CA HIS A 352 9.87 -5.04 6.73
C HIS A 352 10.45 -5.95 5.67
N CYS A 353 10.76 -7.19 6.05
CA CYS A 353 11.20 -8.23 5.11
C CYS A 353 9.98 -8.85 4.39
N PHE A 354 10.20 -9.24 3.15
CA PHE A 354 9.27 -10.02 2.37
C PHE A 354 9.88 -11.41 2.11
N ASP A 355 9.30 -12.42 2.72
CA ASP A 355 9.75 -13.80 2.66
C ASP A 355 8.57 -14.67 2.24
N ASN A 356 8.65 -15.37 1.14
CA ASN A 356 7.56 -16.20 0.62
C ASN A 356 7.22 -17.41 1.52
N ARG A 357 8.05 -17.71 2.54
CA ARG A 357 7.73 -18.68 3.59
C ARG A 357 6.68 -18.15 4.56
N TYR A 358 6.53 -16.82 4.67
CA TYR A 358 5.52 -16.19 5.49
C TYR A 358 4.16 -16.22 4.79
N ARG A 359 3.35 -17.20 5.14
CA ARG A 359 2.04 -17.42 4.52
C ARG A 359 0.96 -16.58 5.21
N GLU A 360 0.00 -16.08 4.47
CA GLU A 360 -1.14 -15.37 5.04
C GLU A 360 -1.98 -16.29 5.93
N THR A 361 -2.51 -15.75 7.02
CA THR A 361 -3.24 -16.50 8.06
C THR A 361 -4.43 -17.29 7.51
N TYR A 362 -5.12 -16.71 6.52
CA TYR A 362 -6.37 -17.28 5.99
C TYR A 362 -6.20 -18.03 4.67
N LEU A 363 -4.98 -18.40 4.31
CA LEU A 363 -4.73 -19.17 3.09
C LEU A 363 -5.37 -20.56 3.14
N GLU A 364 -5.24 -21.25 4.28
CA GLU A 364 -5.78 -22.60 4.49
C GLU A 364 -7.02 -22.63 5.39
N SER A 365 -7.15 -21.64 6.27
CA SER A 365 -8.27 -21.48 7.19
C SER A 365 -9.17 -20.31 6.78
N ARG A 366 -10.31 -20.18 7.41
CA ARG A 366 -11.16 -19.00 7.22
C ARG A 366 -11.10 -18.06 8.41
N CYS A 367 -11.35 -16.79 8.18
CA CYS A 367 -11.59 -15.80 9.23
C CYS A 367 -12.94 -16.07 9.90
N HIS A 368 -12.95 -16.14 11.22
CA HIS A 368 -14.15 -16.34 12.04
C HIS A 368 -14.49 -15.12 12.90
N THR A 369 -13.67 -14.07 12.81
CA THR A 369 -13.76 -12.89 13.66
C THR A 369 -14.18 -11.66 12.85
N HIS A 370 -14.69 -10.66 13.55
CA HIS A 370 -15.06 -9.37 12.94
C HIS A 370 -13.85 -8.63 12.37
N ALA A 371 -12.66 -8.95 12.87
CA ALA A 371 -11.42 -8.31 12.45
C ALA A 371 -10.42 -9.33 11.88
N MET A 372 -9.61 -8.87 10.93
CA MET A 372 -8.49 -9.61 10.34
C MET A 372 -7.23 -8.75 10.33
N ILE A 373 -6.09 -9.40 10.26
CA ILE A 373 -4.79 -8.75 10.07
C ILE A 373 -4.08 -9.43 8.90
N ALA A 374 -3.64 -8.63 7.93
CA ALA A 374 -2.67 -9.00 6.91
C ALA A 374 -1.42 -8.14 7.13
N ASP A 375 -0.30 -8.75 7.47
CA ASP A 375 0.93 -8.07 7.83
C ASP A 375 2.17 -8.61 7.09
N ALA A 376 3.33 -8.09 7.42
CA ALA A 376 4.63 -8.52 6.93
C ALA A 376 5.61 -8.71 8.10
N LEU A 377 6.85 -9.05 7.83
CA LEU A 377 7.87 -9.42 8.81
C LEU A 377 8.68 -8.19 9.26
N PRO A 378 8.42 -7.59 10.44
CA PRO A 378 9.04 -6.32 10.84
C PRO A 378 10.47 -6.51 11.37
N VAL A 379 11.41 -5.69 10.90
CA VAL A 379 12.75 -5.49 11.47
C VAL A 379 12.83 -4.16 12.21
N VAL A 380 12.25 -3.12 11.62
CA VAL A 380 12.00 -1.81 12.23
C VAL A 380 10.54 -1.46 12.01
N GLU A 381 9.83 -1.20 13.11
CA GLU A 381 8.41 -0.83 13.08
C GLU A 381 8.19 0.38 14.00
N GLY A 382 8.47 1.55 13.44
CA GLY A 382 8.47 2.81 14.18
C GLY A 382 7.11 3.25 14.68
N PHE A 383 6.04 2.67 14.14
CA PHE A 383 4.68 3.05 14.42
C PHE A 383 3.99 2.14 15.44
N LEU A 384 3.89 0.85 15.15
CA LEU A 384 3.22 -0.10 16.05
C LEU A 384 4.02 -0.36 17.33
N TRP A 385 5.36 -0.21 17.28
CA TRP A 385 6.24 -0.39 18.44
C TRP A 385 6.50 0.91 19.20
N GLN A 386 5.83 2.02 18.84
CA GLN A 386 5.98 3.28 19.56
C GLN A 386 5.61 3.14 21.05
N LYS A 387 6.34 3.85 21.90
CA LYS A 387 6.05 3.93 23.33
C LYS A 387 5.80 5.38 23.72
N ASN A 388 4.66 5.67 24.33
CA ASN A 388 4.29 7.02 24.78
C ASN A 388 4.40 8.10 23.67
N GLY A 389 4.03 7.73 22.43
CA GLY A 389 4.12 8.64 21.28
C GLY A 389 5.54 8.85 20.72
N VAL A 390 6.55 8.11 21.24
CA VAL A 390 7.91 8.11 20.69
C VAL A 390 8.04 6.94 19.73
N PRO A 391 8.29 7.21 18.42
CA PRO A 391 8.47 6.17 17.43
C PRO A 391 9.67 5.28 17.73
N ALA A 392 9.54 3.98 17.45
CA ALA A 392 10.63 3.01 17.53
C ALA A 392 11.47 3.03 16.25
N GLU A 393 12.27 4.07 16.07
CA GLU A 393 13.07 4.35 14.87
C GLU A 393 14.51 3.87 15.00
N MET A 394 15.05 3.26 13.96
CA MET A 394 16.47 2.97 13.87
C MET A 394 17.25 4.28 13.63
N LYS A 395 18.25 4.55 14.47
CA LYS A 395 19.02 5.78 14.48
C LYS A 395 20.52 5.51 14.35
N ILE A 396 21.23 6.50 13.83
CA ILE A 396 22.69 6.54 13.86
C ILE A 396 23.12 7.33 15.10
N GLU A 397 24.16 6.86 15.77
CA GLU A 397 24.84 7.59 16.84
C GLU A 397 26.33 7.70 16.54
N VAL A 398 26.90 8.86 16.83
CA VAL A 398 28.33 9.15 16.71
C VAL A 398 28.92 9.46 18.07
N GLN A 399 30.12 9.01 18.31
CA GLN A 399 30.84 9.31 19.56
C GLN A 399 31.37 10.76 19.54
N ASP A 400 30.87 11.56 20.47
CA ASP A 400 31.29 12.94 20.65
C ASP A 400 31.65 13.18 22.11
N SER A 401 32.93 13.53 22.37
CA SER A 401 33.46 13.84 23.71
C SER A 401 33.15 12.75 24.75
N GLY A 402 33.22 11.47 24.34
CA GLY A 402 33.00 10.32 25.20
C GLY A 402 31.55 9.92 25.42
N SER A 403 30.59 10.57 24.75
CA SER A 403 29.15 10.24 24.77
C SER A 403 28.64 9.91 23.36
N TRP A 404 27.64 9.04 23.28
CA TRP A 404 26.94 8.73 22.04
C TRP A 404 25.81 9.74 21.80
N LYS A 405 25.75 10.33 20.60
CA LYS A 405 24.76 11.33 20.21
C LYS A 405 24.25 11.11 18.81
N GLU A 406 23.00 11.40 18.58
CA GLU A 406 22.41 11.44 17.23
C GLU A 406 23.04 12.61 16.45
N PRO A 407 23.60 12.38 15.23
CA PRO A 407 24.19 13.45 14.43
C PRO A 407 23.12 14.36 13.85
N GLU A 408 23.49 15.63 13.66
CA GLU A 408 22.65 16.63 12.97
C GLU A 408 23.14 16.84 11.54
N PHE A 409 22.21 16.84 10.59
CA PHE A 409 22.46 17.06 9.17
C PHE A 409 21.79 18.34 8.67
N ASP A 410 22.56 19.31 8.22
CA ASP A 410 22.09 20.59 7.74
C ASP A 410 21.55 20.52 6.30
N THR A 411 22.17 19.71 5.46
CA THR A 411 21.82 19.53 4.03
C THR A 411 21.43 18.09 3.73
N LEU A 412 20.59 17.94 2.71
CA LEU A 412 20.21 16.64 2.18
C LEU A 412 20.09 16.72 0.66
N SER A 413 20.60 15.72 -0.05
CA SER A 413 20.43 15.52 -1.47
C SER A 413 20.00 14.07 -1.75
N VAL A 414 19.23 13.90 -2.83
CA VAL A 414 18.76 12.59 -3.30
C VAL A 414 19.21 12.44 -4.75
N ASP A 415 19.87 11.33 -5.06
CA ASP A 415 20.16 10.97 -6.42
C ASP A 415 19.00 10.14 -7.02
N THR A 416 18.36 10.67 -8.04
CA THR A 416 17.27 10.04 -8.79
C THR A 416 17.71 9.61 -10.21
N ALA A 417 19.00 9.74 -10.53
CA ALA A 417 19.53 9.39 -11.84
C ALA A 417 19.94 7.92 -11.96
N THR A 418 20.11 7.23 -10.85
CA THR A 418 20.48 5.80 -10.83
C THR A 418 19.25 4.90 -10.97
N ASP A 419 19.29 3.98 -11.92
CA ASP A 419 18.19 3.05 -12.17
C ASP A 419 18.00 2.07 -10.98
N ASN A 420 16.75 1.96 -10.51
CA ASN A 420 16.32 1.01 -9.49
C ASN A 420 17.04 1.10 -8.13
N ARG A 421 17.71 2.21 -7.83
CA ARG A 421 18.32 2.50 -6.54
C ARG A 421 17.81 3.83 -6.01
N LEU A 422 17.83 3.96 -4.70
CA LEU A 422 17.58 5.23 -4.02
C LEU A 422 18.81 5.58 -3.19
N GLU A 423 19.48 6.67 -3.56
CA GLU A 423 20.66 7.15 -2.86
C GLU A 423 20.38 8.51 -2.21
N ILE A 424 20.66 8.58 -0.91
CA ILE A 424 20.44 9.77 -0.10
C ILE A 424 21.75 10.13 0.60
N MET A 425 22.16 11.38 0.47
CA MET A 425 23.30 11.93 1.15
C MET A 425 22.86 13.10 2.03
N ALA A 426 23.29 13.10 3.29
CA ALA A 426 23.05 14.22 4.19
C ALA A 426 24.33 14.62 4.91
N SER A 427 24.61 15.93 4.98
CA SER A 427 25.84 16.46 5.57
C SER A 427 25.55 17.46 6.67
N GLY A 428 26.38 17.46 7.68
CA GLY A 428 26.30 18.35 8.84
C GLY A 428 27.61 18.41 9.64
N LYS A 429 27.54 18.98 10.82
CA LYS A 429 28.71 19.18 11.70
C LYS A 429 29.43 17.86 12.04
N ASN A 430 28.69 16.77 12.18
CA ASN A 430 29.20 15.48 12.61
C ASN A 430 29.65 14.57 11.46
N GLY A 431 29.67 15.08 10.23
CA GLY A 431 30.09 14.33 9.05
C GLY A 431 29.01 14.23 7.96
N THR A 432 29.21 13.29 7.05
CA THR A 432 28.30 13.02 5.95
C THR A 432 27.82 11.57 6.02
N VAL A 433 26.50 11.40 6.01
CA VAL A 433 25.87 10.06 5.93
C VAL A 433 25.41 9.77 4.51
N PHE A 434 25.60 8.54 4.08
CA PHE A 434 25.14 7.98 2.83
C PHE A 434 24.21 6.81 3.12
N TRP A 435 23.01 6.87 2.54
CA TRP A 435 22.04 5.77 2.51
C TRP A 435 21.88 5.32 1.06
N CYS A 436 21.98 4.02 0.83
CA CYS A 436 21.71 3.44 -0.48
C CYS A 436 20.79 2.25 -0.32
N PHE A 437 19.63 2.33 -0.95
CA PHE A 437 18.63 1.27 -1.03
C PHE A 437 18.73 0.62 -2.41
N THR A 438 18.94 -0.69 -2.42
CA THR A 438 18.99 -1.52 -3.63
C THR A 438 17.94 -2.62 -3.53
N GLU A 439 17.74 -3.40 -4.57
CA GLU A 439 16.76 -4.48 -4.55
C GLU A 439 16.94 -5.44 -3.36
N SER A 440 18.18 -5.71 -2.94
CA SER A 440 18.47 -6.73 -1.93
C SER A 440 19.21 -6.21 -0.69
N SER A 441 19.43 -4.90 -0.57
CA SER A 441 20.17 -4.37 0.59
C SER A 441 19.87 -2.92 0.92
N VAL A 442 20.06 -2.59 2.19
CA VAL A 442 20.14 -1.22 2.70
C VAL A 442 21.56 -0.98 3.19
N MET A 443 22.27 -0.03 2.59
CA MET A 443 23.62 0.35 2.96
C MET A 443 23.62 1.69 3.67
N ILE A 444 24.39 1.77 4.75
CA ILE A 444 24.61 2.99 5.56
C ILE A 444 26.09 3.19 5.73
N ARG A 445 26.59 4.37 5.36
CA ARG A 445 27.96 4.80 5.62
C ARG A 445 27.96 6.19 6.22
N LEU A 446 28.68 6.35 7.33
CA LEU A 446 28.91 7.66 7.94
C LEU A 446 30.39 8.00 7.89
N ASP A 447 30.74 9.10 7.23
CA ASP A 447 32.07 9.67 7.17
C ASP A 447 32.18 10.76 8.26
N ALA A 448 32.38 10.34 9.52
CA ALA A 448 32.34 11.24 10.68
C ALA A 448 33.71 11.54 11.30
N GLY A 449 34.78 10.81 10.94
CA GLY A 449 36.09 10.92 11.61
C GLY A 449 36.11 10.43 13.07
N ALA A 450 35.02 9.86 13.55
CA ALA A 450 34.83 9.31 14.90
C ALA A 450 34.09 7.96 14.82
N PRO A 451 34.17 7.11 15.83
CA PRO A 451 33.37 5.89 15.91
C PRO A 451 31.88 6.20 15.83
N TRP A 452 31.14 5.33 15.15
CA TRP A 452 29.69 5.44 15.04
C TRP A 452 29.02 4.07 15.17
N ARG A 453 27.77 4.07 15.51
CA ARG A 453 26.96 2.86 15.67
C ARG A 453 25.52 3.11 15.22
N ILE A 454 24.80 2.02 15.04
CA ILE A 454 23.36 2.02 14.81
C ILE A 454 22.67 1.60 16.11
N LEU A 455 21.71 2.38 16.56
CA LEU A 455 20.74 2.01 17.58
C LEU A 455 19.50 1.49 16.87
N LEU A 456 19.26 0.18 16.96
CA LEU A 456 18.12 -0.52 16.38
C LEU A 456 17.13 -0.86 17.49
N PRO A 457 15.96 -0.16 17.61
CA PRO A 457 14.91 -0.56 18.53
C PRO A 457 14.37 -1.94 18.15
N VAL A 458 14.10 -2.77 19.15
CA VAL A 458 13.52 -4.09 18.94
C VAL A 458 12.30 -4.30 19.83
N ASN A 459 11.35 -5.09 19.33
CA ASN A 459 10.24 -5.61 20.12
C ASN A 459 10.65 -6.99 20.68
N PRO A 460 10.71 -7.18 22.02
CA PRO A 460 11.08 -8.47 22.62
C PRO A 460 10.17 -9.64 22.22
N GLU A 461 8.93 -9.36 21.79
CA GLU A 461 8.03 -10.41 21.32
C GLU A 461 8.41 -10.91 19.92
N VAL A 462 9.14 -10.12 19.15
CA VAL A 462 9.52 -10.41 17.75
C VAL A 462 11.01 -10.69 17.62
N PHE A 463 11.88 -9.90 18.27
CA PHE A 463 13.33 -10.07 18.23
C PHE A 463 13.75 -11.30 19.06
N ARG A 464 14.71 -12.09 18.54
CA ARG A 464 15.22 -13.27 19.22
C ARG A 464 16.67 -13.14 19.66
N ARG A 465 17.57 -12.71 18.76
CA ARG A 465 18.98 -12.49 19.05
C ARG A 465 19.72 -11.74 17.94
N ALA A 466 20.83 -11.13 18.28
CA ALA A 466 21.82 -10.62 17.34
C ALA A 466 23.03 -11.56 17.26
N GLU A 467 23.48 -11.83 16.05
CA GLU A 467 24.70 -12.54 15.72
C GLU A 467 25.63 -11.61 14.91
N PRO A 468 26.93 -11.85 14.79
CA PRO A 468 27.84 -10.95 14.08
C PRO A 468 27.47 -10.67 12.63
N GLU A 469 26.77 -11.61 11.97
CA GLU A 469 26.43 -11.54 10.54
C GLU A 469 24.93 -11.48 10.28
N LYS A 470 24.10 -11.50 11.32
CA LYS A 470 22.63 -11.48 11.16
C LYS A 470 21.87 -11.11 12.42
N LEU A 471 20.66 -10.63 12.23
CA LEU A 471 19.63 -10.49 13.26
C LEU A 471 18.58 -11.57 13.03
N VAL A 472 18.09 -12.19 14.10
CA VAL A 472 17.08 -13.26 14.04
C VAL A 472 15.81 -12.79 14.73
N PHE A 473 14.71 -12.97 14.06
CA PHE A 473 13.36 -12.58 14.47
C PHE A 473 12.40 -13.75 14.37
N GLU A 474 11.27 -13.63 15.04
CA GLU A 474 10.12 -14.53 14.88
C GLU A 474 8.82 -13.73 14.96
N HIS A 475 7.95 -13.87 13.97
CA HIS A 475 6.66 -13.21 13.93
C HIS A 475 5.59 -14.19 13.44
N ASN A 476 4.51 -14.33 14.20
CA ASN A 476 3.40 -15.25 13.89
C ASN A 476 3.87 -16.68 13.52
N GLY A 477 4.86 -17.21 14.26
CA GLY A 477 5.42 -18.54 14.04
C GLY A 477 6.39 -18.67 12.86
N CYS A 478 6.66 -17.58 12.15
CA CYS A 478 7.67 -17.53 11.11
C CYS A 478 8.99 -17.00 11.68
N VAL A 479 10.05 -17.80 11.58
CA VAL A 479 11.41 -17.37 11.91
C VAL A 479 12.07 -16.84 10.64
N TYR A 480 12.60 -15.61 10.72
CA TYR A 480 13.29 -14.94 9.62
C TYR A 480 14.56 -14.23 10.09
N GLU A 481 15.39 -13.87 9.14
CA GLU A 481 16.70 -13.31 9.39
C GLU A 481 16.95 -12.09 8.52
N THR A 482 17.66 -11.11 9.06
CA THR A 482 18.24 -10.01 8.29
C THR A 482 19.74 -10.13 8.36
N GLY A 483 20.40 -10.37 7.23
CA GLY A 483 21.86 -10.46 7.15
C GLY A 483 22.51 -9.11 7.46
N LEU A 484 23.71 -9.15 8.04
CA LEU A 484 24.48 -7.98 8.40
C LEU A 484 25.92 -8.07 7.86
N SER A 485 26.50 -6.94 7.51
CA SER A 485 27.94 -6.81 7.29
C SER A 485 28.45 -5.42 7.63
N GLY A 486 29.79 -5.29 7.80
CA GLY A 486 30.41 -4.00 8.12
C GLY A 486 30.33 -3.60 9.58
N ILE A 487 29.92 -4.50 10.47
CA ILE A 487 29.92 -4.33 11.92
C ILE A 487 31.19 -4.94 12.58
N SER A 488 31.64 -4.32 13.68
CA SER A 488 32.74 -4.77 14.52
C SER A 488 32.29 -5.37 15.86
N GLY A 489 31.05 -5.05 16.28
CA GLY A 489 30.49 -5.53 17.54
C GLY A 489 28.99 -5.35 17.59
N THR A 490 28.34 -6.18 18.41
CA THR A 490 26.90 -6.10 18.73
C THR A 490 26.74 -6.10 20.25
N ASP A 491 25.85 -5.28 20.76
CA ASP A 491 25.43 -5.28 22.15
C ASP A 491 23.92 -5.26 22.23
N GLU A 492 23.32 -6.07 23.08
CA GLU A 492 21.89 -6.22 23.22
C GLU A 492 21.41 -5.64 24.55
N THR A 493 20.36 -4.85 24.47
CA THR A 493 19.58 -4.40 25.62
C THR A 493 18.18 -5.00 25.52
N GLU A 494 17.36 -4.82 26.55
CA GLU A 494 15.98 -5.30 26.56
C GLU A 494 15.13 -4.75 25.40
N THR A 495 15.46 -3.55 24.89
CA THR A 495 14.63 -2.83 23.91
C THR A 495 15.37 -2.36 22.67
N ALA A 496 16.66 -2.63 22.57
CA ALA A 496 17.47 -2.22 21.43
C ALA A 496 18.69 -3.11 21.21
N VAL A 497 19.13 -3.19 19.97
CA VAL A 497 20.43 -3.72 19.57
C VAL A 497 21.32 -2.57 19.13
N LEU A 498 22.54 -2.54 19.64
CA LEU A 498 23.58 -1.59 19.25
C LEU A 498 24.53 -2.28 18.28
N LEU A 499 24.64 -1.76 17.07
CA LEU A 499 25.51 -2.30 16.02
C LEU A 499 26.67 -1.33 15.80
N GLU A 500 27.85 -1.67 16.30
CA GLU A 500 29.07 -0.86 16.13
C GLU A 500 29.59 -1.01 14.71
N ALA A 501 29.76 0.09 14.00
CA ALA A 501 30.33 0.07 12.66
C ALA A 501 31.83 -0.23 12.69
N ALA A 502 32.28 -1.10 11.79
CA ALA A 502 33.69 -1.34 11.59
C ALA A 502 34.36 -0.10 10.96
N SER A 503 35.56 0.26 11.45
CA SER A 503 36.26 1.46 11.02
C SER A 503 36.40 1.55 9.50
N GLY A 504 35.92 2.67 8.93
CA GLY A 504 36.00 2.94 7.52
C GLY A 504 35.09 2.08 6.62
N LYS A 505 34.20 1.28 7.21
CA LYS A 505 33.26 0.42 6.45
C LYS A 505 31.82 0.96 6.48
N ALA A 506 31.07 0.61 5.45
CA ALA A 506 29.62 0.76 5.44
C ALA A 506 28.98 -0.42 6.19
N VAL A 507 27.87 -0.17 6.87
CA VAL A 507 27.00 -1.20 7.42
C VAL A 507 25.93 -1.55 6.38
N HIS A 508 25.73 -2.83 6.16
CA HIS A 508 24.71 -3.33 5.25
C HIS A 508 23.71 -4.21 6.00
N PHE A 509 22.43 -4.01 5.68
CA PHE A 509 21.35 -4.92 6.01
C PHE A 509 20.91 -5.64 4.72
N TYR A 510 20.70 -6.93 4.83
CA TYR A 510 20.20 -7.81 3.76
C TYR A 510 18.86 -8.41 4.23
N PRO A 511 17.75 -7.66 4.09
CA PRO A 511 16.43 -8.06 4.58
C PRO A 511 15.87 -9.28 3.86
#